data_6532bfaac731e7122eaddcd716d5ef9c
#
_entry.id   6532bfaac731e7122eaddcd716d5ef9c
#
_cell.length_a   1.000
_cell.length_b   1.000
_cell.length_c   1.000
_cell.angle_alpha   90.00
_cell.angle_beta   90.00
_cell.angle_gamma   90.00
#
_symmetry.space_group_name_H-M   'P 1'
#
loop_
_entity.id
_entity.type
_entity.pdbx_description
1 polymer ?
#
loop_
_entity_poly.entity_id
_entity_poly.type
_entity_poly.pdbx_seq_one_letter_code
_entity_poly.pdbx_strand_id
1 'polypeptide(L)'
;KLTNNNKIQKLKTKTQNTHIKFSEQHQLKILPKKIERLEAEIKKLEEFLSQPDLFMNHPVKFKKATEVLVERQEDLALTELEWLELEEKVNG
;
A
#
# COMPACT_ATOMS: atom_id res chain seq x y z
N LYS A 1 8.40 12.62 -32.23
CA LYS A 1 8.77 11.94 -32.44
C LYS A 1 8.93 11.60 -32.19
N LEU A 2 8.45 12.00 -31.73
CA LEU A 2 8.85 11.27 -31.72
C LEU A 2 8.77 11.05 -31.35
N THR A 3 8.16 11.32 -31.02
CA THR A 3 8.32 10.64 -30.95
C THR A 3 8.46 10.45 -30.47
N ASN A 4 8.13 10.60 -30.13
CA ASN A 4 8.50 9.94 -29.99
C ASN A 4 8.67 9.86 -29.41
N ASN A 5 8.37 10.08 -29.05
CA ASN A 5 8.81 9.52 -28.90
C ASN A 5 8.84 9.34 -28.42
N ASN A 6 8.40 9.44 -27.98
CA ASN A 6 8.73 8.76 -27.92
C ASN A 6 8.89 8.40 -27.63
N LYS A 7 8.47 8.37 -27.39
CA LYS A 7 8.83 7.56 -27.43
C LYS A 7 9.34 7.21 -27.01
N ILE A 8 9.23 7.49 -26.89
CA ILE A 8 9.88 6.79 -26.67
C ILE A 8 10.25 6.65 -26.12
N GLN A 9 10.14 6.69 -25.80
CA GLN A 9 10.62 6.12 -25.54
C GLN A 9 10.77 5.66 -25.07
N LYS A 10 10.70 5.59 -25.09
CA LYS A 10 11.03 4.78 -24.88
C LYS A 10 11.51 4.36 -24.50
N LEU A 11 11.53 4.39 -24.48
CA LEU A 11 12.11 3.76 -24.16
C LEU A 11 12.65 3.65 -23.81
N LYS A 12 12.81 3.56 -23.59
CA LYS A 12 13.39 3.23 -23.27
C LYS A 12 13.89 3.01 -22.80
N THR A 13 14.12 2.84 -22.58
CA THR A 13 14.55 2.59 -22.09
C THR A 13 15.25 2.44 -21.65
N LYS A 14 15.55 1.87 -21.41
CA LYS A 14 16.04 1.80 -20.89
C LYS A 14 16.81 1.99 -20.11
N THR A 15 17.29 1.74 -20.36
CA THR A 15 18.17 1.94 -19.56
C THR A 15 18.00 2.67 -18.46
N GLN A 16 17.54 3.14 -18.26
CA GLN A 16 17.40 3.80 -17.29
C GLN A 16 17.25 3.23 -16.07
N ASN A 17 17.64 2.33 -15.83
CA ASN A 17 17.52 1.52 -14.71
C ASN A 17 18.15 2.02 -13.49
N THR A 18 19.15 2.84 -13.61
CA THR A 18 19.80 3.43 -12.46
C THR A 18 19.08 4.64 -11.97
N HIS A 19 18.10 5.10 -12.74
CA HIS A 19 17.30 6.25 -12.35
C HIS A 19 15.93 5.83 -11.93
N ILE A 20 15.50 6.31 -10.77
CA ILE A 20 14.15 6.12 -10.32
C ILE A 20 13.27 7.21 -10.92
N LYS A 21 12.13 6.85 -11.43
CA LYS A 21 11.17 7.83 -11.94
C LYS A 21 10.70 8.71 -10.80
N PHE A 22 10.34 9.94 -11.15
CA PHE A 22 9.81 10.87 -10.15
C PHE A 22 8.64 10.27 -9.40
N SER A 23 7.75 9.58 -10.11
CA SER A 23 6.59 8.94 -9.47
C SER A 23 7.02 7.87 -8.47
N GLU A 24 8.09 7.14 -8.76
CA GLU A 24 8.59 6.11 -7.85
C GLU A 24 9.22 6.74 -6.62
N GLN A 25 9.94 7.84 -6.79
CA GLN A 25 10.50 8.57 -5.66
C GLN A 25 9.39 9.11 -4.76
N HIS A 26 8.33 9.60 -5.37
CA HIS A 26 7.17 10.08 -4.63
C HIS A 26 6.52 8.94 -3.84
N GLN A 27 6.38 7.78 -4.48
CA GLN A 27 5.82 6.59 -3.83
C GLN A 27 6.66 6.19 -2.60
N LEU A 28 7.97 6.25 -2.71
CA LEU A 28 8.85 5.94 -1.58
C LEU A 28 8.61 6.85 -0.39
N LYS A 29 8.10 8.05 -0.64
CA LYS A 29 7.79 8.99 0.44
C LYS A 29 6.41 8.75 1.03
N ILE A 30 5.45 8.36 0.20
CA ILE A 30 4.07 8.23 0.68
C ILE A 30 3.73 6.82 1.16
N LEU A 31 4.39 5.80 0.64
CA LEU A 31 4.09 4.42 1.07
C LEU A 31 4.29 4.20 2.56
N PRO A 32 5.39 4.68 3.18
CA PRO A 32 5.53 4.52 4.63
C PRO A 32 4.39 5.17 5.41
N LYS A 33 3.90 6.32 4.94
CA LYS A 33 2.77 6.99 5.59
C LYS A 33 1.49 6.19 5.44
N LYS A 34 1.29 5.59 4.26
CA LYS A 34 0.15 4.74 4.03
C LYS A 34 0.20 3.51 4.93
N ILE A 35 1.40 2.93 5.09
CA ILE A 35 1.60 1.79 5.98
C ILE A 35 1.21 2.16 7.41
N GLU A 36 1.69 3.30 7.91
CA GLU A 36 1.35 3.76 9.24
C GLU A 36 -0.15 3.92 9.42
N ARG A 37 -0.79 4.52 8.43
CA ARG A 37 -2.24 4.73 8.49
C ARG A 37 -2.98 3.41 8.53
N LEU A 38 -2.58 2.45 7.69
CA LEU A 38 -3.21 1.15 7.67
C LEU A 38 -3.02 0.41 8.98
N GLU A 39 -1.81 0.49 9.55
CA GLU A 39 -1.55 -0.13 10.84
C GLU A 39 -2.41 0.47 11.95
N ALA A 40 -2.60 1.79 11.92
CA ALA A 40 -3.45 2.45 12.90
C ALA A 40 -4.90 2.05 12.74
N GLU A 41 -5.38 1.94 11.49
CA GLU A 41 -6.76 1.52 11.22
C GLU A 41 -6.98 0.08 11.68
N ILE A 42 -6.02 -0.78 11.40
CA ILE A 42 -6.10 -2.19 11.82
C ILE A 42 -6.16 -2.28 13.34
N LYS A 43 -5.33 -1.52 14.03
CA LYS A 43 -5.32 -1.53 15.49
C LYS A 43 -6.67 -1.10 16.05
N LYS A 44 -7.26 -0.04 15.48
CA LYS A 44 -8.58 0.42 15.93
C LYS A 44 -9.65 -0.63 15.70
N LEU A 45 -9.59 -1.30 14.56
CA LEU A 45 -10.56 -2.36 14.26
C LEU A 45 -10.40 -3.53 15.22
N GLU A 46 -9.17 -3.89 15.54
CA GLU A 46 -8.91 -4.97 16.50
C GLU A 46 -9.43 -4.60 17.87
N GLU A 47 -9.22 -3.35 18.29
CA GLU A 47 -9.72 -2.88 19.58
C GLU A 47 -11.26 -2.91 19.61
N PHE A 48 -11.88 -2.47 18.51
CA PHE A 48 -13.33 -2.50 18.41
C PHE A 48 -13.86 -3.94 18.52
N LEU A 49 -13.21 -4.87 17.80
CA LEU A 49 -13.62 -6.27 17.77
C LEU A 49 -13.35 -7.00 19.09
N SER A 50 -12.49 -6.44 19.94
CA SER A 50 -12.16 -7.07 21.22
C SER A 50 -13.20 -6.80 22.30
N GLN A 51 -14.22 -5.99 22.01
CA GLN A 51 -15.27 -5.72 22.99
C GLN A 51 -16.07 -7.00 23.27
N PRO A 52 -16.21 -7.37 24.55
CA PRO A 52 -16.75 -8.71 24.86
C PRO A 52 -18.18 -8.95 24.35
N ASP A 53 -19.01 -7.91 24.38
CA ASP A 53 -20.43 -8.08 24.04
C ASP A 53 -20.76 -7.67 22.62
N LEU A 54 -19.76 -7.32 21.82
CA LEU A 54 -19.99 -6.79 20.50
C LEU A 54 -20.72 -7.78 19.60
N PHE A 55 -20.26 -9.02 19.59
CA PHE A 55 -20.87 -10.05 18.74
C PHE A 55 -22.34 -10.27 19.10
N MET A 56 -22.63 -10.32 20.41
CA MET A 56 -23.99 -10.59 20.87
C MET A 56 -24.92 -9.41 20.66
N ASN A 57 -24.42 -8.21 20.94
CA ASN A 57 -25.27 -7.03 20.89
C ASN A 57 -25.34 -6.39 19.49
N HIS A 58 -24.28 -6.56 18.70
CA HIS A 58 -24.18 -5.93 17.39
C HIS A 58 -23.54 -6.87 16.38
N PRO A 59 -24.21 -8.00 16.07
CA PRO A 59 -23.60 -9.00 15.18
C PRO A 59 -23.30 -8.49 13.78
N VAL A 60 -24.14 -7.58 13.25
CA VAL A 60 -23.91 -7.03 11.91
C VAL A 60 -22.67 -6.15 11.91
N LYS A 61 -22.52 -5.32 12.94
CA LYS A 61 -21.33 -4.47 13.06
C LYS A 61 -20.07 -5.30 13.24
N PHE A 62 -20.18 -6.37 14.03
CA PHE A 62 -19.06 -7.29 14.23
C PHE A 62 -18.62 -7.90 12.90
N LYS A 63 -19.57 -8.41 12.14
CA LYS A 63 -19.26 -9.01 10.85
C LYS A 63 -18.63 -8.01 9.91
N LYS A 64 -19.20 -6.81 9.82
CA LYS A 64 -18.70 -5.78 8.93
C LYS A 64 -17.29 -5.36 9.31
N ALA A 65 -17.05 -5.17 10.60
CA ALA A 65 -15.72 -4.78 11.07
C ALA A 65 -14.69 -5.86 10.78
N THR A 66 -15.07 -7.13 10.90
CA THR A 66 -14.18 -8.24 10.57
C THR A 66 -13.81 -8.21 9.09
N GLU A 67 -14.77 -7.96 8.23
CA GLU A 67 -14.52 -7.89 6.79
C GLU A 67 -13.59 -6.73 6.45
N VAL A 68 -13.81 -5.58 7.08
CA VAL A 68 -12.96 -4.41 6.84
C VAL A 68 -11.55 -4.68 7.37
N LEU A 69 -11.44 -5.35 8.51
CA LEU A 69 -10.14 -5.70 9.07
C LEU A 69 -9.32 -6.53 8.08
N VAL A 70 -9.95 -7.56 7.51
CA VAL A 70 -9.27 -8.41 6.52
C VAL A 70 -8.83 -7.58 5.32
N GLU A 71 -9.68 -6.68 4.82
CA GLU A 71 -9.32 -5.82 3.71
C GLU A 71 -8.12 -4.94 4.03
N ARG A 72 -8.11 -4.36 5.22
CA ARG A 72 -6.99 -3.50 5.62
C ARG A 72 -5.70 -4.27 5.79
N GLN A 73 -5.78 -5.50 6.30
CA GLN A 73 -4.61 -6.36 6.44
C GLN A 73 -4.04 -6.73 5.08
N GLU A 74 -4.90 -7.01 4.11
CA GLU A 74 -4.46 -7.30 2.75
C GLU A 74 -3.83 -6.08 2.10
N ASP A 75 -4.46 -4.91 2.29
CA ASP A 75 -3.90 -3.66 1.77
C ASP A 75 -2.53 -3.39 2.36
N LEU A 76 -2.38 -3.63 3.66
CA LEU A 76 -1.09 -3.43 4.33
C LEU A 76 -0.02 -4.34 3.74
N ALA A 77 -0.35 -5.62 3.56
CA ALA A 77 0.60 -6.57 3.01
C ALA A 77 1.04 -6.17 1.61
N LEU A 78 0.10 -5.76 0.76
CA LEU A 78 0.41 -5.33 -0.60
C LEU A 78 1.24 -4.04 -0.61
N THR A 79 0.89 -3.12 0.28
CA THR A 79 1.61 -1.85 0.36
C THR A 79 3.05 -2.06 0.83
N GLU A 80 3.24 -2.94 1.81
CA GLU A 80 4.57 -3.27 2.29
C GLU A 80 5.41 -3.92 1.19
N LEU A 81 4.78 -4.79 0.41
CA LEU A 81 5.47 -5.43 -0.70
C LEU A 81 5.89 -4.40 -1.76
N GLU A 82 4.99 -3.49 -2.10
CA GLU A 82 5.31 -2.41 -3.03
C GLU A 82 6.50 -1.59 -2.53
N TRP A 83 6.47 -1.25 -1.24
CA TRP A 83 7.54 -0.45 -0.65
C TRP A 83 8.87 -1.17 -0.70
N LEU A 84 8.87 -2.47 -0.37
CA LEU A 84 10.09 -3.28 -0.41
C LEU A 84 10.65 -3.37 -1.82
N GLU A 85 9.79 -3.54 -2.81
CA GLU A 85 10.22 -3.60 -4.21
C GLU A 85 10.86 -2.30 -4.66
N LEU A 86 10.28 -1.17 -4.25
CA LEU A 86 10.86 0.13 -4.58
C LEU A 86 12.17 0.36 -3.86
N GLU A 87 12.26 -0.07 -2.59
CA GLU A 87 13.49 0.04 -1.83
C GLU A 87 14.62 -0.74 -2.48
N GLU A 88 14.32 -1.95 -2.93
CA GLU A 88 15.30 -2.77 -3.62
C GLU A 88 15.74 -2.11 -4.92
N LYS A 89 14.82 -1.49 -5.62
CA LYS A 89 15.10 -0.82 -6.87
C LYS A 89 16.06 0.35 -6.65
N VAL A 90 15.87 1.07 -5.54
CA VAL A 90 16.73 2.22 -5.21
C VAL A 90 18.10 1.76 -4.73
N ASN A 91 18.14 0.74 -3.90
CA ASN A 91 19.38 0.31 -3.25
C ASN A 91 20.10 -0.80 -4.00
N GLY A 92 19.41 -1.40 -4.93
CA GLY A 92 20.00 -2.47 -5.72
C GLY A 92 20.56 -1.95 -6.99
#